data_0cb056ae849bd58773c8e484d28ca0a7
#
_entry.id   0cb056ae849bd58773c8e484d28ca0a7
#
_cell.length_a   1.000
_cell.length_b   1.000
_cell.length_c   1.000
_cell.angle_alpha   90.00
_cell.angle_beta   90.00
_cell.angle_gamma   90.00
#
_symmetry.space_group_name_H-M   'P 1'
#
loop_
_entity.id
_entity.type
_entity.pdbx_description
1 polymer ?
#
loop_
_entity_poly.entity_id
_entity_poly.type
_entity_poly.pdbx_seq_one_letter_code
_entity_poly.pdbx_strand_id
1 'polypeptide(L)'
;MARAANDDMQAIRGFSIDRTEVSIAQFARYVQATGVVTTAESAGGGSTYEGGWVQRKGWTWRTPYGVPANDREPAVHITFNEAKAYCQWAGKRLPSDAEWMEAAYTERRIAPTAGFLKDTRYPYPTGISPEGANCLGDCGAINTLEAYSGGLVTSRGRGHVLTGTTRAGVNGLWDMGGNVWEWTNNGDAASADADRPTRGGSWWYGAAQMHLDHLQSKPASTAVVYIGFRCAKSLP
;
A
#
# COMPACT_ATOMS: atom_id res chain seq x y z
N MET A 1 -8.43 -12.21 -23.97
CA MET A 1 -7.58 -11.37 -23.13
C MET A 1 -8.40 -10.93 -21.94
N ALA A 2 -8.13 -11.47 -20.76
CA ALA A 2 -8.83 -11.05 -19.55
C ALA A 2 -8.39 -9.61 -19.21
N ARG A 3 -9.34 -8.69 -19.26
CA ARG A 3 -9.13 -7.30 -18.89
C ARG A 3 -8.72 -7.26 -17.42
N ALA A 4 -7.53 -6.73 -17.12
CA ALA A 4 -7.08 -6.57 -15.76
C ALA A 4 -8.13 -5.76 -14.98
N ALA A 5 -8.66 -6.35 -13.94
CA ALA A 5 -9.72 -5.71 -13.18
C ALA A 5 -9.09 -4.88 -12.05
N ASN A 6 -9.02 -3.65 -12.21
CA ASN A 6 -9.51 -2.56 -11.41
C ASN A 6 -9.25 -1.25 -12.17
N ASP A 7 -10.27 -0.75 -12.84
CA ASP A 7 -10.25 0.57 -13.47
C ASP A 7 -10.69 1.65 -12.46
N ASP A 8 -10.79 1.33 -11.16
CA ASP A 8 -11.11 2.32 -10.11
C ASP A 8 -9.86 3.13 -9.76
N MET A 9 -9.57 4.05 -10.65
CA MET A 9 -8.44 4.95 -10.54
C MET A 9 -8.91 6.39 -10.34
N GLN A 10 -8.16 7.15 -9.58
CA GLN A 10 -8.35 8.60 -9.43
C GLN A 10 -7.40 9.34 -10.37
N ALA A 11 -7.96 10.17 -11.23
CA ALA A 11 -7.17 11.11 -12.03
C ALA A 11 -6.64 12.24 -11.13
N ILE A 12 -5.35 12.54 -11.26
CA ILE A 12 -4.65 13.58 -10.50
C ILE A 12 -4.22 14.68 -11.49
N ARG A 13 -2.99 14.74 -11.87
CA ARG A 13 -2.43 15.71 -12.82
C ARG A 13 -1.42 15.02 -13.74
N GLY A 14 -1.85 14.71 -14.97
CA GLY A 14 -1.01 13.99 -15.94
C GLY A 14 -0.90 12.48 -15.69
N PHE A 15 -1.50 11.97 -14.61
CA PHE A 15 -1.57 10.55 -14.31
C PHE A 15 -2.85 10.20 -13.56
N SER A 16 -3.14 8.93 -13.48
CA SER A 16 -4.13 8.36 -12.57
C SER A 16 -3.47 7.35 -11.64
N ILE A 17 -4.05 7.13 -10.46
CA ILE A 17 -3.55 6.22 -9.44
C ILE A 17 -4.71 5.37 -8.90
N ASP A 18 -4.45 4.11 -8.54
CA ASP A 18 -5.44 3.25 -7.91
C ASP A 18 -5.98 3.91 -6.63
N ARG A 19 -7.30 3.86 -6.42
CA ARG A 19 -7.93 4.47 -5.25
C ARG A 19 -7.56 3.80 -3.94
N THR A 20 -7.21 2.52 -3.99
CA THR A 20 -6.79 1.69 -2.84
C THR A 20 -5.48 0.99 -3.16
N GLU A 21 -4.89 0.38 -2.17
CA GLU A 21 -3.83 -0.61 -2.34
C GLU A 21 -4.31 -1.79 -3.19
N VAL A 22 -3.40 -2.51 -3.83
CA VAL A 22 -3.71 -3.76 -4.54
C VAL A 22 -4.12 -4.82 -3.53
N SER A 23 -5.31 -5.39 -3.71
CA SER A 23 -5.85 -6.42 -2.82
C SER A 23 -5.35 -7.82 -3.17
N ILE A 24 -5.52 -8.76 -2.23
CA ILE A 24 -5.26 -10.19 -2.42
C ILE A 24 -5.98 -10.73 -3.64
N ALA A 25 -7.28 -10.42 -3.81
CA ALA A 25 -8.05 -10.87 -4.98
C ALA A 25 -7.48 -10.35 -6.30
N GLN A 26 -6.98 -9.12 -6.32
CA GLN A 26 -6.37 -8.55 -7.52
C GLN A 26 -5.03 -9.24 -7.83
N PHE A 27 -4.20 -9.43 -6.82
CA PHE A 27 -2.91 -10.10 -6.98
C PHE A 27 -3.08 -11.58 -7.35
N ALA A 28 -4.10 -12.25 -6.80
CA ALA A 28 -4.43 -13.64 -7.15
C ALA A 28 -4.70 -13.83 -8.65
N ARG A 29 -5.39 -12.87 -9.30
CA ARG A 29 -5.62 -12.91 -10.75
C ARG A 29 -4.31 -12.84 -11.54
N TYR A 30 -3.36 -12.03 -11.11
CA TYR A 30 -2.04 -11.95 -11.71
C TYR A 30 -1.29 -13.29 -11.59
N VAL A 31 -1.26 -13.85 -10.38
CA VAL A 31 -0.61 -15.15 -10.15
C VAL A 31 -1.27 -16.26 -10.97
N GLN A 32 -2.60 -16.31 -11.02
CA GLN A 32 -3.34 -17.28 -11.84
C GLN A 32 -3.01 -17.14 -13.33
N ALA A 33 -2.87 -15.93 -13.82
CA ALA A 33 -2.61 -15.67 -15.24
C ALA A 33 -1.16 -15.92 -15.66
N THR A 34 -0.21 -15.79 -14.75
CA THR A 34 1.23 -15.83 -15.06
C THR A 34 1.96 -17.06 -14.49
N GLY A 35 1.38 -17.72 -13.49
CA GLY A 35 2.04 -18.81 -12.76
C GLY A 35 3.21 -18.36 -11.90
N VAL A 36 3.34 -17.05 -11.61
CA VAL A 36 4.45 -16.54 -10.79
C VAL A 36 4.39 -17.11 -9.38
N VAL A 37 5.53 -17.51 -8.86
CA VAL A 37 5.76 -17.86 -7.45
C VAL A 37 6.55 -16.72 -6.83
N THR A 38 6.01 -16.11 -5.78
CA THR A 38 6.67 -14.95 -5.15
C THR A 38 7.89 -15.34 -4.33
N THR A 39 8.75 -14.37 -4.06
CA THR A 39 9.94 -14.53 -3.21
C THR A 39 9.57 -15.08 -1.83
N ALA A 40 8.51 -14.55 -1.22
CA ALA A 40 8.02 -15.04 0.07
C ALA A 40 7.55 -16.52 -0.01
N GLU A 41 6.82 -16.89 -1.08
CA GLU A 41 6.41 -18.29 -1.30
C GLU A 41 7.63 -19.21 -1.50
N SER A 42 8.58 -18.80 -2.35
CA SER A 42 9.80 -19.58 -2.63
C SER A 42 10.69 -19.75 -1.41
N ALA A 43 10.74 -18.75 -0.54
CA ALA A 43 11.52 -18.77 0.70
C ALA A 43 10.80 -19.53 1.85
N GLY A 44 9.56 -20.00 1.62
CA GLY A 44 8.77 -20.67 2.66
C GLY A 44 8.07 -19.70 3.63
N GLY A 45 8.15 -18.39 3.41
CA GLY A 45 7.45 -17.35 4.14
C GLY A 45 8.16 -16.01 4.11
N GLY A 46 7.40 -14.95 4.24
CA GLY A 46 7.91 -13.59 4.38
C GLY A 46 8.32 -13.24 5.80
N SER A 47 8.71 -12.00 6.01
CA SER A 47 9.29 -11.55 7.27
C SER A 47 8.39 -10.56 8.02
N THR A 48 8.66 -10.43 9.31
CA THR A 48 8.17 -9.38 10.20
C THR A 48 9.31 -8.90 11.09
N TYR A 49 9.14 -7.77 11.77
CA TYR A 49 10.13 -7.26 12.72
C TYR A 49 9.61 -7.41 14.15
N GLU A 50 10.27 -8.23 14.96
CA GLU A 50 9.89 -8.52 16.35
C GLU A 50 11.10 -8.35 17.28
N GLY A 51 11.62 -7.12 17.37
CA GLY A 51 12.91 -6.87 18.04
C GLY A 51 14.12 -7.31 17.21
N GLY A 52 13.88 -7.82 16.00
CA GLY A 52 14.78 -8.30 14.96
C GLY A 52 13.97 -8.82 13.79
N TRP A 53 14.61 -9.06 12.66
CA TRP A 53 13.96 -9.67 11.51
C TRP A 53 13.68 -11.14 11.75
N VAL A 54 12.42 -11.53 11.65
CA VAL A 54 11.95 -12.91 11.81
C VAL A 54 11.20 -13.33 10.58
N GLN A 55 11.69 -14.40 9.92
CA GLN A 55 10.96 -15.07 8.86
C GLN A 55 9.85 -15.92 9.48
N ARG A 56 8.63 -15.81 8.96
CA ARG A 56 7.46 -16.54 9.42
C ARG A 56 7.02 -17.55 8.37
N LYS A 57 7.09 -18.84 8.73
CA LYS A 57 6.68 -19.93 7.85
C LYS A 57 5.23 -19.77 7.39
N GLY A 58 5.01 -19.84 6.07
CA GLY A 58 3.69 -19.78 5.46
C GLY A 58 3.08 -18.37 5.39
N TRP A 59 3.81 -17.32 5.82
CA TRP A 59 3.35 -15.94 5.64
C TRP A 59 3.66 -15.48 4.21
N THR A 60 2.62 -15.31 3.44
CA THR A 60 2.71 -14.91 2.03
C THR A 60 1.62 -13.89 1.71
N TRP A 61 1.57 -13.44 0.49
CA TRP A 61 0.49 -12.56 0.05
C TRP A 61 -0.92 -13.19 0.17
N ARG A 62 -1.05 -14.54 0.14
CA ARG A 62 -2.32 -15.27 0.33
C ARG A 62 -2.70 -15.42 1.80
N THR A 63 -1.70 -15.48 2.63
CA THR A 63 -1.80 -15.79 4.05
C THR A 63 -0.89 -14.85 4.84
N PRO A 64 -1.21 -13.53 4.87
CA PRO A 64 -0.34 -12.49 5.44
C PRO A 64 0.17 -12.79 6.85
N TYR A 65 -0.66 -13.46 7.64
CA TYR A 65 -0.37 -13.86 9.02
C TYR A 65 -0.34 -15.37 9.20
N GLY A 66 -0.11 -16.13 8.14
CA GLY A 66 -0.06 -17.60 8.18
C GLY A 66 -1.43 -18.28 8.25
N VAL A 67 -2.51 -17.52 8.13
CA VAL A 67 -3.89 -18.02 8.08
C VAL A 67 -4.59 -17.48 6.83
N PRO A 68 -5.65 -18.15 6.34
CA PRO A 68 -6.42 -17.66 5.21
C PRO A 68 -6.89 -16.21 5.42
N ALA A 69 -6.70 -15.38 4.43
CA ALA A 69 -7.02 -13.97 4.46
C ALA A 69 -8.31 -13.66 3.66
N ASN A 70 -8.86 -12.47 3.90
CA ASN A 70 -9.96 -11.96 3.10
C ASN A 70 -9.42 -11.43 1.76
N ASP A 71 -10.15 -11.67 0.69
CA ASP A 71 -9.80 -11.22 -0.67
C ASP A 71 -9.59 -9.69 -0.80
N ARG A 72 -10.18 -8.92 0.11
CA ARG A 72 -10.05 -7.47 0.18
C ARG A 72 -8.90 -6.98 1.05
N GLU A 73 -8.14 -7.86 1.70
CA GLU A 73 -6.92 -7.44 2.39
C GLU A 73 -5.86 -6.96 1.38
N PRO A 74 -4.97 -6.03 1.75
CA PRO A 74 -3.87 -5.62 0.88
C PRO A 74 -2.91 -6.79 0.63
N ALA A 75 -2.42 -6.92 -0.60
CA ALA A 75 -1.36 -7.85 -0.94
C ALA A 75 -0.04 -7.38 -0.35
N VAL A 76 0.44 -8.07 0.67
CA VAL A 76 1.71 -7.81 1.37
C VAL A 76 2.70 -8.96 1.16
N HIS A 77 3.88 -8.89 1.73
CA HIS A 77 4.98 -9.83 1.44
C HIS A 77 5.37 -9.85 -0.04
N ILE A 78 5.21 -8.71 -0.71
CA ILE A 78 5.50 -8.48 -2.12
C ILE A 78 6.74 -7.60 -2.23
N THR A 79 7.76 -8.08 -2.93
CA THR A 79 8.97 -7.31 -3.24
C THR A 79 8.68 -6.17 -4.20
N PHE A 80 9.58 -5.17 -4.28
CA PHE A 80 9.46 -4.08 -5.25
C PHE A 80 9.35 -4.60 -6.69
N ASN A 81 10.15 -5.59 -7.06
CA ASN A 81 10.16 -6.12 -8.43
C ASN A 81 8.86 -6.88 -8.76
N GLU A 82 8.28 -7.59 -7.80
CA GLU A 82 6.99 -8.26 -7.96
C GLU A 82 5.83 -7.25 -8.09
N ALA A 83 5.85 -6.19 -7.27
CA ALA A 83 4.89 -5.10 -7.36
C ALA A 83 4.97 -4.40 -8.73
N LYS A 84 6.19 -4.11 -9.21
CA LYS A 84 6.44 -3.55 -10.54
C LYS A 84 5.91 -4.46 -11.66
N ALA A 85 6.20 -5.76 -11.58
CA ALA A 85 5.73 -6.75 -12.55
C ALA A 85 4.21 -6.88 -12.57
N TYR A 86 3.57 -6.88 -11.40
CA TYR A 86 2.10 -6.85 -11.31
C TYR A 86 1.53 -5.62 -12.02
N CYS A 87 2.02 -4.42 -11.69
CA CYS A 87 1.51 -3.19 -12.31
C CYS A 87 1.68 -3.20 -13.84
N GLN A 88 2.81 -3.70 -14.35
CA GLN A 88 3.04 -3.85 -15.79
C GLN A 88 2.07 -4.84 -16.44
N TRP A 89 1.82 -6.00 -15.81
CA TRP A 89 0.84 -6.97 -16.27
C TRP A 89 -0.57 -6.36 -16.33
N ALA A 90 -0.91 -5.52 -15.36
CA ALA A 90 -2.17 -4.79 -15.30
C ALA A 90 -2.29 -3.64 -16.33
N GLY A 91 -1.28 -3.41 -17.18
CA GLY A 91 -1.24 -2.27 -18.11
C GLY A 91 -1.01 -0.93 -17.41
N LYS A 92 -0.37 -0.96 -16.26
CA LYS A 92 -0.06 0.16 -15.37
C LYS A 92 1.45 0.15 -15.04
N ARG A 93 1.85 0.96 -14.08
CA ARG A 93 3.20 0.99 -13.51
C ARG A 93 3.13 1.33 -12.03
N LEU A 94 4.20 1.14 -11.28
CA LEU A 94 4.30 1.76 -9.97
C LEU A 94 4.28 3.30 -10.13
N PRO A 95 3.66 4.05 -9.19
CA PRO A 95 3.79 5.49 -9.15
C PRO A 95 5.26 5.89 -8.94
N SER A 96 5.68 6.99 -9.54
CA SER A 96 6.92 7.62 -9.09
C SER A 96 6.72 8.15 -7.66
N ASP A 97 7.83 8.36 -6.95
CA ASP A 97 7.77 8.94 -5.60
C ASP A 97 7.07 10.31 -5.60
N ALA A 98 7.38 11.14 -6.61
CA ALA A 98 6.74 12.44 -6.78
C ALA A 98 5.23 12.34 -7.08
N GLU A 99 4.80 11.38 -7.90
CA GLU A 99 3.38 11.15 -8.19
C GLU A 99 2.62 10.66 -6.97
N TRP A 100 3.22 9.74 -6.21
CA TRP A 100 2.64 9.26 -4.97
C TRP A 100 2.44 10.41 -3.97
N MET A 101 3.48 11.24 -3.79
CA MET A 101 3.44 12.43 -2.93
C MET A 101 2.38 13.44 -3.39
N GLU A 102 2.28 13.70 -4.68
CA GLU A 102 1.27 14.59 -5.25
C GLU A 102 -0.14 14.06 -4.97
N ALA A 103 -0.36 12.77 -5.19
CA ALA A 103 -1.64 12.12 -4.98
C ALA A 103 -2.06 12.10 -3.48
N ALA A 104 -1.11 11.86 -2.58
CA ALA A 104 -1.37 11.69 -1.16
C ALA A 104 -1.57 13.01 -0.41
N TYR A 105 -0.91 14.08 -0.86
CA TYR A 105 -0.83 15.31 -0.04
C TYR A 105 -1.38 16.55 -0.71
N THR A 106 -1.59 16.59 -2.03
CA THR A 106 -2.11 17.77 -2.71
C THR A 106 -3.49 17.51 -3.31
N GLU A 107 -4.51 18.20 -2.82
CA GLU A 107 -5.88 18.03 -3.31
C GLU A 107 -6.04 18.61 -4.72
N ARG A 108 -6.40 17.78 -5.69
CA ARG A 108 -6.52 18.19 -7.10
C ARG A 108 -7.94 18.11 -7.68
N ARG A 109 -8.90 17.57 -6.93
CA ARG A 109 -10.29 17.49 -7.40
C ARG A 109 -10.86 18.89 -7.60
N ILE A 110 -11.70 19.05 -8.63
CA ILE A 110 -12.42 20.30 -8.92
C ILE A 110 -13.43 20.58 -7.82
N ALA A 111 -14.11 19.53 -7.34
CA ALA A 111 -15.08 19.57 -6.24
C ALA A 111 -14.66 18.60 -5.15
N PRO A 112 -13.75 18.97 -4.27
CA PRO A 112 -13.32 18.10 -3.16
C PRO A 112 -14.46 17.90 -2.16
N THR A 113 -14.42 16.80 -1.44
CA THR A 113 -15.33 16.56 -0.32
C THR A 113 -15.08 17.54 0.83
N ALA A 114 -16.06 17.72 1.72
CA ALA A 114 -15.93 18.60 2.89
C ALA A 114 -14.65 18.31 3.70
N GLY A 115 -13.97 19.37 4.09
CA GLY A 115 -12.67 19.28 4.81
C GLY A 115 -11.44 19.38 3.91
N PHE A 116 -11.60 19.36 2.58
CA PHE A 116 -10.50 19.54 1.63
C PHE A 116 -10.73 20.76 0.74
N LEU A 117 -9.65 21.45 0.40
CA LEU A 117 -9.65 22.60 -0.50
C LEU A 117 -8.76 22.30 -1.71
N LYS A 118 -9.27 22.58 -2.90
CA LYS A 118 -8.52 22.41 -4.15
C LYS A 118 -7.17 23.13 -4.08
N ASP A 119 -6.15 22.52 -4.66
CA ASP A 119 -4.77 22.99 -4.75
C ASP A 119 -4.10 23.26 -3.38
N THR A 120 -4.65 22.70 -2.31
CA THR A 120 -4.09 22.77 -0.97
C THR A 120 -3.27 21.53 -0.68
N ARG A 121 -2.08 21.71 -0.11
CA ARG A 121 -1.20 20.65 0.37
C ARG A 121 -1.42 20.41 1.84
N TYR A 122 -1.60 19.16 2.22
CA TYR A 122 -1.89 18.71 3.57
C TYR A 122 -0.69 17.98 4.19
N PRO A 123 -0.51 18.03 5.52
CA PRO A 123 0.56 17.33 6.20
C PRO A 123 0.39 15.81 6.24
N TYR A 124 -0.85 15.33 6.13
CA TYR A 124 -1.19 13.91 6.14
C TYR A 124 -2.08 13.55 4.95
N PRO A 125 -2.05 12.29 4.47
CA PRO A 125 -2.97 11.86 3.42
C PRO A 125 -4.45 11.97 3.83
N THR A 126 -4.74 11.90 5.12
CA THR A 126 -6.09 12.10 5.71
C THR A 126 -6.46 13.57 5.90
N GLY A 127 -5.57 14.52 5.59
CA GLY A 127 -5.79 15.97 5.71
C GLY A 127 -4.88 16.65 6.72
N ILE A 128 -5.45 17.47 7.59
CA ILE A 128 -4.71 18.26 8.59
C ILE A 128 -4.25 17.41 9.79
N SER A 129 -4.80 16.21 9.96
CA SER A 129 -4.48 15.28 11.04
C SER A 129 -4.41 13.85 10.53
N PRO A 130 -3.74 12.92 11.23
CA PRO A 130 -3.66 11.51 10.86
C PRO A 130 -4.95 10.73 11.17
N GLU A 131 -5.97 11.36 11.74
CA GLU A 131 -7.18 10.73 12.20
C GLU A 131 -7.93 9.97 11.08
N GLY A 132 -8.31 8.73 11.37
CA GLY A 132 -9.03 7.85 10.46
C GLY A 132 -8.13 6.98 9.58
N ALA A 133 -6.81 7.07 9.71
CA ALA A 133 -5.87 6.12 9.14
C ALA A 133 -5.71 4.88 10.04
N ASN A 134 -5.23 3.77 9.48
CA ASN A 134 -4.84 2.59 10.26
C ASN A 134 -3.35 2.67 10.64
N CYS A 135 -3.05 3.17 11.82
CA CYS A 135 -1.70 3.26 12.36
C CYS A 135 -1.62 2.83 13.84
N LEU A 136 -0.41 2.74 14.38
CA LEU A 136 -0.17 2.34 15.75
C LEU A 136 -0.49 3.48 16.73
N GLY A 137 -1.69 3.49 17.30
CA GLY A 137 -2.05 4.19 18.53
C GLY A 137 -2.52 5.63 18.40
N ASP A 138 -2.04 6.41 17.43
CA ASP A 138 -2.26 7.86 17.37
C ASP A 138 -3.05 8.38 16.15
N CYS A 139 -3.75 7.48 15.46
CA CYS A 139 -4.61 7.81 14.33
C CYS A 139 -6.13 7.72 14.64
N GLY A 140 -6.47 7.59 15.90
CA GLY A 140 -7.86 7.36 16.32
C GLY A 140 -8.33 5.91 16.12
N ALA A 141 -9.61 5.66 16.38
CA ALA A 141 -10.21 4.34 16.21
C ALA A 141 -10.75 4.17 14.80
N ILE A 142 -10.44 3.02 14.18
CA ILE A 142 -11.14 2.57 12.99
C ILE A 142 -12.40 1.84 13.46
N ASN A 143 -13.55 2.44 13.24
CA ASN A 143 -14.81 2.07 13.88
C ASN A 143 -15.56 0.88 13.27
N THR A 144 -14.94 0.04 12.44
CA THR A 144 -15.64 -1.12 11.89
C THR A 144 -14.89 -2.40 12.19
N LEU A 145 -15.54 -3.34 12.91
CA LEU A 145 -15.01 -4.70 13.11
C LEU A 145 -14.72 -5.40 11.78
N GLU A 146 -15.51 -5.09 10.73
CA GLU A 146 -15.34 -5.61 9.37
C GLU A 146 -14.09 -5.06 8.68
N ALA A 147 -13.55 -3.94 9.15
CA ALA A 147 -12.35 -3.35 8.58
C ALA A 147 -11.09 -4.15 8.91
N TYR A 148 -11.07 -4.87 10.02
CA TYR A 148 -9.89 -5.62 10.41
C TYR A 148 -9.82 -6.96 9.69
N SER A 149 -8.64 -7.29 9.20
CA SER A 149 -8.36 -8.65 8.75
C SER A 149 -8.62 -9.62 9.91
N GLY A 150 -9.16 -10.79 9.62
CA GLY A 150 -9.33 -11.87 10.61
C GLY A 150 -7.99 -12.37 11.16
N GLY A 151 -6.90 -11.70 10.78
CA GLY A 151 -5.54 -12.04 11.12
C GLY A 151 -5.14 -11.65 12.52
N LEU A 152 -4.08 -12.17 12.90
CA LEU A 152 -3.45 -12.22 14.20
C LEU A 152 -3.27 -10.85 14.84
N VAL A 153 -3.53 -10.79 16.13
CA VAL A 153 -2.96 -9.75 16.99
C VAL A 153 -1.46 -10.02 17.08
N THR A 154 -0.66 -9.18 16.46
CA THR A 154 0.80 -9.20 16.61
C THR A 154 1.21 -8.55 17.93
N SER A 155 2.49 -8.58 18.27
CA SER A 155 3.03 -7.86 19.44
C SER A 155 2.78 -6.35 19.38
N ARG A 156 2.44 -5.81 18.20
CA ARG A 156 2.11 -4.39 17.98
C ARG A 156 0.62 -4.12 17.81
N GLY A 157 -0.25 -5.05 18.10
CA GLY A 157 -1.68 -4.90 17.97
C GLY A 157 -2.26 -5.57 16.73
N ARG A 158 -3.37 -5.04 16.22
CA ARG A 158 -4.05 -5.58 15.03
C ARG A 158 -3.25 -5.24 13.78
N GLY A 159 -3.33 -6.08 12.75
CA GLY A 159 -2.64 -5.91 11.48
C GLY A 159 -3.28 -4.86 10.57
N HIS A 160 -3.07 -5.03 9.28
CA HIS A 160 -3.73 -4.21 8.26
C HIS A 160 -5.24 -4.43 8.27
N VAL A 161 -5.97 -3.47 7.74
CA VAL A 161 -7.43 -3.54 7.52
C VAL A 161 -7.72 -3.84 6.05
N LEU A 162 -8.99 -4.14 5.74
CA LEU A 162 -9.44 -4.32 4.36
C LEU A 162 -9.23 -3.02 3.56
N THR A 163 -8.78 -3.14 2.31
CA THR A 163 -8.56 -1.98 1.44
C THR A 163 -9.84 -1.15 1.27
N GLY A 164 -9.70 0.16 1.32
CA GLY A 164 -10.81 1.09 1.15
C GLY A 164 -11.76 1.18 2.35
N THR A 165 -11.32 0.82 3.55
CA THR A 165 -12.14 0.88 4.77
C THR A 165 -11.71 1.94 5.76
N THR A 166 -10.56 2.57 5.55
CA THR A 166 -10.14 3.74 6.33
C THR A 166 -10.88 5.01 5.89
N ARG A 167 -10.52 6.15 6.43
CA ARG A 167 -11.07 7.44 5.99
C ARG A 167 -10.53 7.78 4.60
N ALA A 168 -11.43 8.09 3.67
CA ALA A 168 -11.03 8.68 2.38
C ALA A 168 -10.37 10.05 2.62
N GLY A 169 -9.17 10.19 2.11
CA GLY A 169 -8.32 11.38 2.30
C GLY A 169 -8.28 12.31 1.10
N VAL A 170 -7.11 12.92 0.94
CA VAL A 170 -6.77 13.78 -0.18
C VAL A 170 -7.06 13.07 -1.50
N ASN A 171 -7.59 13.79 -2.46
CA ASN A 171 -8.04 13.28 -3.76
C ASN A 171 -9.09 12.16 -3.70
N GLY A 172 -9.70 11.90 -2.55
CA GLY A 172 -10.64 10.79 -2.36
C GLY A 172 -9.97 9.43 -2.45
N LEU A 173 -8.70 9.36 -2.12
CA LEU A 173 -7.93 8.12 -2.04
C LEU A 173 -8.05 7.52 -0.64
N TRP A 174 -8.04 6.20 -0.57
CA TRP A 174 -8.02 5.45 0.68
C TRP A 174 -6.65 4.88 0.96
N ASP A 175 -6.35 4.71 2.24
CA ASP A 175 -5.17 3.98 2.73
C ASP A 175 -3.82 4.56 2.26
N MET A 176 -3.80 5.81 1.75
CA MET A 176 -2.55 6.51 1.42
C MET A 176 -1.72 6.82 2.69
N GLY A 177 -2.37 6.84 3.85
CA GLY A 177 -1.73 6.99 5.14
C GLY A 177 -2.05 5.82 6.05
N GLY A 178 -1.03 5.19 6.61
CA GLY A 178 -1.18 3.98 7.44
C GLY A 178 -1.45 2.74 6.60
N ASN A 179 -2.16 1.80 7.15
CA ASN A 179 -2.44 0.47 6.61
C ASN A 179 -1.18 -0.29 6.21
N VAL A 180 -0.69 -0.17 4.98
CA VAL A 180 0.62 -0.73 4.61
C VAL A 180 1.49 0.32 3.92
N TRP A 181 2.82 0.24 4.10
CA TRP A 181 3.77 0.98 3.30
C TRP A 181 3.58 0.62 1.83
N GLU A 182 3.77 1.60 0.97
CA GLU A 182 3.62 1.40 -0.46
C GLU A 182 4.91 1.63 -1.22
N TRP A 183 5.30 0.65 -2.04
CA TRP A 183 6.41 0.79 -2.95
C TRP A 183 6.19 1.94 -3.92
N THR A 184 7.18 2.83 -4.06
CA THR A 184 7.23 3.84 -5.11
C THR A 184 8.50 3.69 -5.95
N ASN A 185 8.45 4.19 -7.19
CA ASN A 185 9.56 4.08 -8.11
C ASN A 185 10.30 5.42 -8.20
N ASN A 186 11.60 5.41 -7.97
CA ASN A 186 12.48 6.58 -8.11
C ASN A 186 13.42 6.47 -9.33
N GLY A 187 13.02 5.68 -10.33
CA GLY A 187 13.82 5.46 -11.54
C GLY A 187 14.66 4.20 -11.50
N ASP A 188 15.65 4.14 -12.38
CA ASP A 188 16.56 2.99 -12.47
C ASP A 188 17.50 2.96 -11.27
N ALA A 189 17.79 1.76 -10.79
CA ALA A 189 18.67 1.54 -9.67
C ALA A 189 20.02 0.99 -10.13
N ALA A 190 21.06 1.27 -9.36
CA ALA A 190 22.41 0.79 -9.63
C ALA A 190 22.54 -0.75 -9.52
N SER A 191 21.62 -1.39 -8.78
CA SER A 191 21.55 -2.85 -8.66
C SER A 191 20.12 -3.33 -8.50
N ALA A 192 19.89 -4.62 -8.75
CA ALA A 192 18.56 -5.24 -8.64
C ALA A 192 17.99 -5.18 -7.21
N ASP A 193 18.83 -5.13 -6.19
CA ASP A 193 18.47 -5.05 -4.77
C ASP A 193 18.75 -3.68 -4.13
N ALA A 194 18.96 -2.66 -4.94
CA ALA A 194 19.10 -1.30 -4.41
C ALA A 194 17.87 -0.86 -3.63
N ASP A 195 18.09 0.00 -2.67
CA ASP A 195 17.02 0.58 -1.85
C ASP A 195 15.97 1.30 -2.71
N ARG A 196 14.72 1.02 -2.42
CA ARG A 196 13.55 1.61 -3.06
C ARG A 196 12.71 2.36 -2.04
N PRO A 197 12.19 3.55 -2.38
CA PRO A 197 11.38 4.30 -1.44
C PRO A 197 10.05 3.59 -1.17
N THR A 198 9.61 3.74 0.07
CA THR A 198 8.27 3.38 0.53
C THR A 198 7.62 4.58 1.19
N ARG A 199 6.32 4.76 1.00
CA ARG A 199 5.55 5.90 1.48
C ARG A 199 4.33 5.48 2.27
N GLY A 200 3.78 6.41 3.05
CA GLY A 200 2.48 6.32 3.68
C GLY A 200 2.49 5.82 5.12
N GLY A 201 3.55 5.20 5.59
CA GLY A 201 3.51 4.52 6.90
C GLY A 201 2.73 3.21 6.84
N SER A 202 2.48 2.60 7.97
CA SER A 202 1.65 1.39 8.06
C SER A 202 1.05 1.23 9.45
N TRP A 203 0.17 0.24 9.61
CA TRP A 203 -0.39 -0.15 10.91
C TRP A 203 0.68 -0.47 11.98
N TRP A 204 1.91 -0.74 11.55
CA TRP A 204 3.05 -1.06 12.42
C TRP A 204 3.70 0.18 13.06
N TYR A 205 3.47 1.36 12.54
CA TYR A 205 4.11 2.62 12.91
C TYR A 205 3.08 3.67 13.32
N GLY A 206 3.50 4.66 14.11
CA GLY A 206 2.69 5.80 14.47
C GLY A 206 2.49 6.82 13.34
N ALA A 207 1.74 7.87 13.60
CA ALA A 207 1.38 8.87 12.60
C ALA A 207 2.57 9.64 12.00
N ALA A 208 3.68 9.77 12.73
CA ALA A 208 4.86 10.47 12.23
C ALA A 208 5.38 9.91 10.89
N GLN A 209 5.20 8.60 10.67
CA GLN A 209 5.62 7.94 9.43
C GLN A 209 4.71 8.22 8.24
N MET A 210 3.53 8.79 8.49
CA MET A 210 2.58 9.20 7.43
C MET A 210 2.73 10.68 7.07
N HIS A 211 3.55 11.44 7.80
CA HIS A 211 3.75 12.87 7.54
C HIS A 211 4.45 13.08 6.19
N LEU A 212 4.09 14.15 5.50
CA LEU A 212 4.58 14.47 4.15
C LEU A 212 6.12 14.55 4.04
N ASP A 213 6.81 14.88 5.12
CA ASP A 213 8.27 14.97 5.15
C ASP A 213 8.96 13.62 5.41
N HIS A 214 8.18 12.57 5.72
CA HIS A 214 8.75 11.26 6.03
C HIS A 214 9.04 10.46 4.74
N LEU A 215 10.24 9.96 4.64
CA LEU A 215 10.68 9.03 3.60
C LEU A 215 11.35 7.83 4.26
N GLN A 216 10.99 6.65 3.84
CA GLN A 216 11.69 5.42 4.18
C GLN A 216 12.06 4.67 2.91
N SER A 217 13.22 4.01 2.93
CA SER A 217 13.64 3.11 1.86
C SER A 217 13.91 1.72 2.40
N LYS A 218 13.76 0.73 1.54
CA LYS A 218 14.04 -0.68 1.84
C LYS A 218 14.71 -1.34 0.64
N PRO A 219 15.58 -2.33 0.86
CA PRO A 219 16.07 -3.17 -0.23
C PRO A 219 14.91 -3.69 -1.11
N ALA A 220 15.10 -3.67 -2.41
CA ALA A 220 14.06 -4.08 -3.37
C ALA A 220 13.58 -5.52 -3.17
N SER A 221 14.37 -6.37 -2.55
CA SER A 221 14.05 -7.77 -2.19
C SER A 221 13.21 -7.90 -0.91
N THR A 222 12.93 -6.80 -0.19
CA THR A 222 12.18 -6.86 1.06
C THR A 222 10.75 -7.36 0.84
N ALA A 223 10.39 -8.45 1.54
CA ALA A 223 9.04 -9.05 1.54
C ALA A 223 8.55 -9.18 2.98
N VAL A 224 7.74 -8.21 3.44
CA VAL A 224 7.30 -8.11 4.84
C VAL A 224 5.80 -7.85 4.95
N VAL A 225 5.23 -8.15 6.13
CA VAL A 225 3.78 -8.12 6.40
C VAL A 225 3.14 -6.72 6.34
N TYR A 226 3.92 -5.67 6.34
CA TYR A 226 3.43 -4.28 6.36
C TYR A 226 3.88 -3.45 5.16
N ILE A 227 4.30 -4.11 4.06
CA ILE A 227 4.60 -3.44 2.79
C ILE A 227 3.76 -4.06 1.68
N GLY A 228 3.01 -3.22 1.00
CA GLY A 228 2.22 -3.50 -0.19
C GLY A 228 2.50 -2.47 -1.27
N PHE A 229 1.52 -2.17 -2.11
CA PHE A 229 1.67 -1.23 -3.22
C PHE A 229 0.32 -0.88 -3.85
N ARG A 230 0.31 0.20 -4.63
CA ARG A 230 -0.73 0.54 -5.61
C ARG A 230 -0.10 0.89 -6.95
N CYS A 231 -0.89 0.90 -8.02
CA CYS A 231 -0.40 1.21 -9.35
C CYS A 231 -0.87 2.60 -9.81
N ALA A 232 -0.11 3.16 -10.75
CA ALA A 232 -0.43 4.39 -11.45
C ALA A 232 -0.43 4.16 -12.98
N LYS A 233 -1.03 5.08 -13.71
CA LYS A 233 -1.07 5.09 -15.17
C LYS A 233 -0.92 6.51 -15.68
N SER A 234 -0.02 6.73 -16.64
CA SER A 234 0.09 8.03 -17.29
C SER A 234 -1.17 8.33 -18.09
N LEU A 235 -1.64 9.55 -18.02
CA LEU A 235 -2.70 10.05 -18.88
C LEU A 235 -2.10 10.54 -20.21
N PRO A 236 -2.87 10.50 -21.31
CA PRO A 236 -2.43 10.99 -22.61
C PRO A 236 -2.03 12.46 -22.58
#